data_1a24b83ebe3bffef95749b04a10cdaad
#
_entry.id   1a24b83ebe3bffef95749b04a10cdaad
#
_cell.length_a   1.000
_cell.length_b   1.000
_cell.length_c   1.000
_cell.angle_alpha   90.00
_cell.angle_beta   90.00
_cell.angle_gamma   90.00
#
_symmetry.space_group_name_H-M   'P 1'
#
loop_
_entity.id
_entity.type
_entity.pdbx_description
1 polymer ?
#
loop_
_entity_poly.entity_id
_entity_poly.type
_entity_poly.pdbx_seq_one_letter_code
_entity_poly.pdbx_strand_id
1 'polypeptide(L)'
;MPNLPASSAAAVLRRFRSLPGLFLLAIFFAGTLNAQTFPVKPVRIVVPFPAGGSADFFSRMIGQKLSEIWNQQVIVDNRPGAATVIGTQFVARSPADGYTILVMANSFTINASLRANLPYDNNRDFAPVTQIVTSPNVIVVHPSVPAKTFAEFLALARTRPGMLTYSAVGPGATQHVAGEILKSAAKIDMTYVPFAGGAPAVLAVLGGHVSACIANIQEVSAHVEAGKLRALAVTSRERDPAMKNVPTVAESGLPDYAVLTWWGFVVPAGTPTDAVNKISGDTARVLKLPEIGAKLLSQGLYPAPSTPAQFDAHIKSETARYAKIVKEAGIKAD
;
A
#
# COMPACT_ATOMS: atom_id res chain seq x y z
N MET A 1 -42.94 -83.77 19.17
CA MET A 1 -43.97 -82.91 18.57
C MET A 1 -44.85 -82.40 19.69
N PRO A 2 -44.89 -81.10 19.93
CA PRO A 2 -46.13 -80.37 19.71
C PRO A 2 -45.89 -78.96 19.13
N ASN A 3 -46.95 -78.50 18.47
CA ASN A 3 -47.20 -77.24 17.77
C ASN A 3 -46.86 -75.94 18.50
N LEU A 4 -46.31 -75.00 17.81
CA LEU A 4 -46.30 -73.56 18.19
C LEU A 4 -47.36 -72.81 17.38
N PRO A 5 -48.17 -71.93 18.01
CA PRO A 5 -49.19 -71.16 17.34
C PRO A 5 -48.55 -69.82 16.74
N ALA A 6 -48.92 -69.59 15.51
CA ALA A 6 -48.77 -68.27 14.89
C ALA A 6 -49.77 -67.26 15.47
N SER A 7 -49.27 -66.14 15.99
CA SER A 7 -50.21 -65.01 16.32
C SER A 7 -49.41 -63.69 16.49
N SER A 8 -49.90 -62.70 15.77
CA SER A 8 -49.90 -61.23 15.99
C SER A 8 -48.68 -60.45 15.70
N ALA A 9 -48.40 -60.27 14.36
CA ALA A 9 -47.67 -59.14 13.87
C ALA A 9 -48.55 -57.95 13.42
N ALA A 10 -49.86 -57.95 13.73
CA ALA A 10 -50.82 -56.96 13.19
C ALA A 10 -51.24 -55.85 14.20
N ALA A 11 -50.71 -55.86 15.46
CA ALA A 11 -51.17 -54.92 16.48
C ALA A 11 -50.25 -53.71 16.77
N VAL A 12 -49.08 -53.58 16.15
CA VAL A 12 -48.12 -52.48 16.42
C VAL A 12 -48.24 -51.31 15.42
N LEU A 13 -48.94 -51.49 14.31
CA LEU A 13 -49.02 -50.47 13.22
C LEU A 13 -50.22 -49.51 13.36
N ARG A 14 -50.95 -49.46 14.45
CA ARG A 14 -52.15 -48.61 14.60
C ARG A 14 -52.03 -47.44 15.57
N ARG A 15 -50.85 -47.10 16.11
CA ARG A 15 -50.69 -46.00 17.10
C ARG A 15 -49.84 -44.81 16.65
N PHE A 16 -49.49 -44.70 15.37
CA PHE A 16 -48.76 -43.52 14.87
C PHE A 16 -49.54 -42.66 13.85
N ARG A 17 -50.86 -42.51 14.10
CA ARG A 17 -51.75 -41.81 13.16
C ARG A 17 -52.31 -40.49 13.66
N SER A 18 -51.61 -39.78 14.57
CA SER A 18 -52.12 -38.47 15.02
C SER A 18 -51.01 -37.60 15.60
N LEU A 19 -50.09 -37.12 14.78
CA LEU A 19 -49.25 -35.96 15.10
C LEU A 19 -48.84 -35.21 13.81
N PRO A 20 -49.78 -34.61 13.04
CA PRO A 20 -49.39 -33.68 11.97
C PRO A 20 -48.91 -32.34 12.51
N GLY A 21 -49.02 -32.08 13.85
CA GLY A 21 -48.65 -30.80 14.44
C GLY A 21 -47.15 -30.60 14.75
N LEU A 22 -46.36 -31.71 14.87
CA LEU A 22 -44.97 -31.59 15.27
C LEU A 22 -44.02 -31.32 14.07
N PHE A 23 -44.47 -31.65 12.86
CA PHE A 23 -43.66 -31.40 11.63
C PHE A 23 -43.78 -29.96 11.13
N LEU A 24 -44.87 -29.25 11.44
CA LEU A 24 -45.01 -27.83 11.08
C LEU A 24 -44.26 -26.88 12.05
N LEU A 25 -43.95 -27.31 13.27
CA LEU A 25 -43.21 -26.48 14.23
C LEU A 25 -41.67 -26.47 13.95
N ALA A 26 -41.16 -27.51 13.25
CA ALA A 26 -39.74 -27.60 12.89
C ALA A 26 -39.39 -26.69 11.70
N ILE A 27 -40.33 -26.24 10.88
CA ILE A 27 -40.09 -25.38 9.69
C ILE A 27 -40.06 -23.90 10.08
N PHE A 28 -40.64 -23.51 11.24
CA PHE A 28 -40.63 -22.10 11.69
C PHE A 28 -39.37 -21.72 12.48
N PHE A 29 -38.48 -22.67 12.80
CA PHE A 29 -37.16 -22.42 13.39
C PHE A 29 -35.99 -22.42 12.39
N ALA A 30 -36.27 -22.43 11.08
CA ALA A 30 -35.37 -21.93 10.09
C ALA A 30 -35.28 -20.39 10.25
N GLY A 31 -34.90 -19.98 11.47
CA GLY A 31 -34.62 -18.59 11.81
C GLY A 31 -33.68 -18.05 10.73
N THR A 32 -34.03 -16.92 10.18
CA THR A 32 -33.16 -16.07 9.39
C THR A 32 -31.77 -16.09 10.04
N LEU A 33 -30.87 -16.94 9.52
CA LEU A 33 -29.44 -16.70 9.70
C LEU A 33 -29.24 -15.32 9.08
N ASN A 34 -29.38 -14.27 9.91
CA ASN A 34 -28.84 -12.98 9.57
C ASN A 34 -27.36 -13.27 9.35
N ALA A 35 -26.96 -13.42 8.09
CA ALA A 35 -25.55 -13.47 7.74
C ALA A 35 -24.96 -12.21 8.36
N GLN A 36 -24.19 -12.37 9.42
CA GLN A 36 -23.56 -11.24 10.10
C GLN A 36 -22.77 -10.49 9.04
N THR A 37 -23.16 -9.24 8.81
CA THR A 37 -22.52 -8.43 7.77
C THR A 37 -21.06 -8.19 8.16
N PHE A 38 -20.14 -8.55 7.27
CA PHE A 38 -18.70 -8.26 7.42
C PHE A 38 -18.47 -6.76 7.74
N PRO A 39 -17.54 -6.43 8.66
CA PRO A 39 -16.80 -7.31 9.57
C PRO A 39 -17.51 -7.55 10.91
N VAL A 40 -17.31 -8.73 11.51
CA VAL A 40 -17.86 -9.12 12.82
C VAL A 40 -16.78 -9.37 13.88
N LYS A 41 -15.52 -9.20 13.51
CA LYS A 41 -14.33 -9.33 14.36
C LYS A 41 -13.28 -8.28 13.93
N PRO A 42 -12.23 -8.04 14.72
CA PRO A 42 -11.19 -7.09 14.37
C PRO A 42 -10.58 -7.34 13.00
N VAL A 43 -10.35 -6.25 12.24
CA VAL A 43 -9.69 -6.26 10.93
C VAL A 43 -8.25 -5.78 11.09
N ARG A 44 -7.33 -6.41 10.39
CA ARG A 44 -5.90 -6.06 10.40
C ARG A 44 -5.50 -5.40 9.10
N ILE A 45 -4.88 -4.23 9.19
CA ILE A 45 -4.19 -3.57 8.07
C ILE A 45 -2.69 -3.82 8.25
N VAL A 46 -2.12 -4.65 7.40
CA VAL A 46 -0.67 -4.92 7.37
C VAL A 46 0.02 -3.83 6.56
N VAL A 47 0.94 -3.12 7.21
CA VAL A 47 1.77 -2.09 6.60
C VAL A 47 3.19 -2.64 6.46
N PRO A 48 3.67 -2.96 5.24
CA PRO A 48 4.99 -3.58 5.04
C PRO A 48 6.14 -2.57 5.10
N PHE A 49 5.96 -1.51 5.88
CA PHE A 49 6.92 -0.42 6.11
C PHE A 49 7.07 -0.14 7.61
N PRO A 50 8.21 0.45 8.04
CA PRO A 50 8.37 0.91 9.42
C PRO A 50 7.30 1.93 9.82
N ALA A 51 7.02 1.99 11.13
CA ALA A 51 6.16 3.02 11.69
C ALA A 51 6.74 4.43 11.47
N GLY A 52 5.87 5.44 11.41
CA GLY A 52 6.22 6.86 11.26
C GLY A 52 6.38 7.34 9.80
N GLY A 53 6.38 6.44 8.81
CA GLY A 53 6.35 6.84 7.39
C GLY A 53 4.92 7.11 6.87
N SER A 54 4.83 7.58 5.62
CA SER A 54 3.55 7.95 4.98
C SER A 54 2.53 6.80 5.03
N ALA A 55 2.95 5.56 4.76
CA ALA A 55 2.06 4.40 4.76
C ALA A 55 1.46 4.12 6.16
N ASP A 56 2.24 4.27 7.21
CA ASP A 56 1.77 4.14 8.59
C ASP A 56 0.80 5.27 8.97
N PHE A 57 1.14 6.51 8.61
CA PHE A 57 0.35 7.70 8.89
C PHE A 57 -1.08 7.57 8.34
N PHE A 58 -1.24 7.38 7.02
CA PHE A 58 -2.59 7.31 6.45
C PHE A 58 -3.33 6.02 6.85
N SER A 59 -2.63 4.91 7.08
CA SER A 59 -3.27 3.65 7.50
C SER A 59 -3.90 3.78 8.88
N ARG A 60 -3.23 4.45 9.83
CA ARG A 60 -3.81 4.71 11.17
C ARG A 60 -5.01 5.64 11.09
N MET A 61 -4.93 6.71 10.29
CA MET A 61 -6.01 7.66 10.13
C MET A 61 -7.25 7.02 9.47
N ILE A 62 -7.05 6.26 8.38
CA ILE A 62 -8.13 5.53 7.71
C ILE A 62 -8.67 4.42 8.61
N GLY A 63 -7.78 3.65 9.24
CA GLY A 63 -8.14 2.53 10.13
C GLY A 63 -9.00 2.99 11.31
N GLN A 64 -8.70 4.15 11.89
CA GLN A 64 -9.53 4.75 12.94
C GLN A 64 -10.96 5.03 12.43
N LYS A 65 -11.11 5.66 11.27
CA LYS A 65 -12.43 5.95 10.68
C LYS A 65 -13.19 4.69 10.26
N LEU A 66 -12.50 3.70 9.74
CA LEU A 66 -13.08 2.40 9.45
C LEU A 66 -13.54 1.69 10.73
N SER A 67 -12.81 1.81 11.85
CA SER A 67 -13.23 1.27 13.14
C SER A 67 -14.55 1.88 13.62
N GLU A 68 -14.72 3.21 13.44
CA GLU A 68 -15.95 3.92 13.76
C GLU A 68 -17.13 3.44 12.88
N ILE A 69 -16.91 3.29 11.57
CA ILE A 69 -17.93 2.83 10.60
C ILE A 69 -18.35 1.38 10.85
N TRP A 70 -17.39 0.52 11.14
CA TRP A 70 -17.62 -0.93 11.26
C TRP A 70 -18.03 -1.36 12.67
N ASN A 71 -17.90 -0.47 13.65
CA ASN A 71 -18.02 -0.84 15.07
C ASN A 71 -17.17 -2.07 15.43
N GLN A 72 -16.00 -2.18 14.77
CA GLN A 72 -15.02 -3.23 14.95
C GLN A 72 -13.61 -2.62 14.96
N GLN A 73 -12.73 -3.16 15.78
CA GLN A 73 -11.36 -2.65 15.86
C GLN A 73 -10.62 -2.86 14.53
N VAL A 74 -9.95 -1.83 14.03
CA VAL A 74 -8.99 -1.92 12.92
C VAL A 74 -7.59 -1.74 13.48
N ILE A 75 -6.77 -2.80 13.35
CA ILE A 75 -5.42 -2.87 13.89
C ILE A 75 -4.42 -2.61 12.77
N VAL A 76 -3.56 -1.61 12.92
CA VAL A 76 -2.45 -1.35 12.00
C VAL A 76 -1.22 -2.12 12.51
N ASP A 77 -0.73 -3.06 11.67
CA ASP A 77 0.36 -3.97 11.98
C ASP A 77 1.54 -3.70 11.03
N ASN A 78 2.59 -3.05 11.55
CA ASN A 78 3.78 -2.74 10.76
C ASN A 78 4.68 -3.98 10.66
N ARG A 79 4.89 -4.50 9.43
CA ARG A 79 5.73 -5.66 9.12
C ARG A 79 6.77 -5.32 8.05
N PRO A 80 7.76 -4.50 8.36
CA PRO A 80 8.81 -4.14 7.40
C PRO A 80 9.75 -5.31 7.12
N GLY A 81 10.54 -5.16 6.06
CA GLY A 81 11.65 -6.04 5.75
C GLY A 81 11.66 -6.54 4.30
N ALA A 82 12.88 -6.82 3.80
CA ALA A 82 13.16 -7.28 2.43
C ALA A 82 12.42 -6.47 1.35
N ALA A 83 12.42 -5.13 1.47
CA ALA A 83 11.72 -4.22 0.54
C ALA A 83 10.22 -4.59 0.38
N THR A 84 9.51 -4.74 1.50
CA THR A 84 8.09 -5.10 1.63
C THR A 84 7.75 -6.59 1.49
N VAL A 85 8.68 -7.44 1.05
CA VAL A 85 8.42 -8.86 0.78
C VAL A 85 7.91 -9.60 2.02
N ILE A 86 8.42 -9.32 3.23
CA ILE A 86 8.02 -10.01 4.46
C ILE A 86 6.53 -9.76 4.77
N GLY A 87 6.08 -8.50 4.80
CA GLY A 87 4.69 -8.15 5.07
C GLY A 87 3.75 -8.63 3.95
N THR A 88 4.19 -8.55 2.70
CA THR A 88 3.41 -9.02 1.54
C THR A 88 3.22 -10.53 1.59
N GLN A 89 4.28 -11.30 1.86
CA GLN A 89 4.20 -12.76 2.03
C GLN A 89 3.27 -13.17 3.17
N PHE A 90 3.31 -12.44 4.28
CA PHE A 90 2.42 -12.70 5.40
C PHE A 90 0.95 -12.61 4.97
N VAL A 91 0.57 -11.58 4.20
CA VAL A 91 -0.81 -11.42 3.72
C VAL A 91 -1.16 -12.46 2.66
N ALA A 92 -0.25 -12.78 1.73
CA ALA A 92 -0.47 -13.82 0.73
C ALA A 92 -0.83 -15.19 1.35
N ARG A 93 -0.35 -15.46 2.57
CA ARG A 93 -0.61 -16.70 3.33
C ARG A 93 -1.73 -16.57 4.35
N SER A 94 -2.35 -15.42 4.47
CA SER A 94 -3.47 -15.20 5.40
C SER A 94 -4.77 -15.77 4.84
N PRO A 95 -5.76 -16.09 5.71
CA PRO A 95 -7.07 -16.52 5.23
C PRO A 95 -7.72 -15.50 4.29
N ALA A 96 -8.36 -15.99 3.24
CA ALA A 96 -9.07 -15.17 2.25
C ALA A 96 -10.49 -14.81 2.76
N ASP A 97 -10.58 -14.20 3.94
CA ASP A 97 -11.84 -13.85 4.62
C ASP A 97 -12.08 -12.35 4.75
N GLY A 98 -11.19 -11.52 4.21
CA GLY A 98 -11.26 -10.05 4.24
C GLY A 98 -10.72 -9.40 5.52
N TYR A 99 -10.36 -10.17 6.55
CA TYR A 99 -9.89 -9.62 7.83
C TYR A 99 -8.40 -9.28 7.86
N THR A 100 -7.66 -9.58 6.80
CA THR A 100 -6.26 -9.16 6.63
C THR A 100 -6.12 -8.40 5.32
N ILE A 101 -5.80 -7.12 5.44
CA ILE A 101 -5.65 -6.18 4.32
C ILE A 101 -4.17 -5.80 4.23
N LEU A 102 -3.58 -5.79 3.04
CA LEU A 102 -2.23 -5.30 2.80
C LEU A 102 -2.27 -3.88 2.26
N VAL A 103 -1.47 -3.01 2.83
CA VAL A 103 -1.06 -1.76 2.17
C VAL A 103 0.01 -2.09 1.14
N MET A 104 -0.32 -2.03 -0.12
CA MET A 104 0.66 -2.16 -1.20
C MET A 104 1.09 -0.78 -1.73
N ALA A 105 2.27 -0.72 -2.32
CA ALA A 105 2.82 0.46 -3.01
C ALA A 105 3.48 0.03 -4.34
N ASN A 106 4.07 0.99 -5.06
CA ASN A 106 4.82 0.71 -6.30
C ASN A 106 5.86 -0.42 -6.13
N SER A 107 6.44 -0.58 -4.92
CA SER A 107 7.39 -1.67 -4.64
C SER A 107 6.83 -3.05 -4.94
N PHE A 108 5.53 -3.25 -4.83
CA PHE A 108 4.88 -4.49 -5.19
C PHE A 108 5.03 -4.78 -6.70
N THR A 109 4.78 -3.79 -7.55
CA THR A 109 4.90 -3.92 -9.00
C THR A 109 6.37 -3.93 -9.47
N ILE A 110 7.22 -3.15 -8.81
CA ILE A 110 8.66 -3.08 -9.11
C ILE A 110 9.35 -4.40 -8.74
N ASN A 111 9.08 -4.98 -7.58
CA ASN A 111 9.67 -6.24 -7.13
C ASN A 111 9.36 -7.41 -8.09
N ALA A 112 8.21 -7.39 -8.77
CA ALA A 112 7.87 -8.39 -9.78
C ALA A 112 8.90 -8.48 -10.93
N SER A 113 9.54 -7.36 -11.26
CA SER A 113 10.56 -7.29 -12.31
C SER A 113 11.99 -7.33 -11.78
N LEU A 114 12.15 -6.93 -10.51
CA LEU A 114 13.48 -6.77 -9.92
C LEU A 114 13.98 -8.05 -9.23
N ARG A 115 13.07 -8.92 -8.79
CA ARG A 115 13.39 -10.13 -8.01
C ARG A 115 12.93 -11.38 -8.75
N ALA A 116 13.87 -12.27 -9.07
CA ALA A 116 13.57 -13.51 -9.75
C ALA A 116 12.74 -14.50 -8.89
N ASN A 117 12.91 -14.46 -7.56
CA ASN A 117 12.30 -15.43 -6.64
C ASN A 117 11.51 -14.70 -5.55
N LEU A 118 10.28 -14.27 -5.85
CA LEU A 118 9.34 -13.81 -4.84
C LEU A 118 8.64 -15.01 -4.19
N PRO A 119 8.40 -14.99 -2.85
CA PRO A 119 7.71 -16.06 -2.14
C PRO A 119 6.17 -16.00 -2.31
N TYR A 120 5.68 -15.20 -3.26
CA TYR A 120 4.28 -15.00 -3.64
C TYR A 120 4.20 -14.60 -5.11
N ASP A 121 3.02 -14.78 -5.70
CA ASP A 121 2.71 -14.35 -7.05
C ASP A 121 1.81 -13.10 -7.00
N ASN A 122 2.29 -11.98 -7.57
CA ASN A 122 1.60 -10.69 -7.55
C ASN A 122 0.21 -10.74 -8.21
N ASN A 123 0.05 -11.57 -9.24
CA ASN A 123 -1.18 -11.64 -10.03
C ASN A 123 -2.18 -12.67 -9.50
N ARG A 124 -1.68 -13.71 -8.82
CA ARG A 124 -2.49 -14.85 -8.39
C ARG A 124 -2.89 -14.79 -6.92
N ASP A 125 -2.01 -14.28 -6.04
CA ASP A 125 -2.16 -14.45 -4.60
C ASP A 125 -2.93 -13.29 -3.93
N PHE A 126 -3.31 -12.24 -4.71
CA PHE A 126 -3.98 -11.05 -4.19
C PHE A 126 -5.20 -10.64 -5.03
N ALA A 127 -6.19 -10.07 -4.35
CA ALA A 127 -7.34 -9.40 -4.96
C ALA A 127 -7.26 -7.89 -4.67
N PRO A 128 -7.24 -7.03 -5.72
CA PRO A 128 -7.26 -5.58 -5.57
C PRO A 128 -8.54 -5.09 -4.89
N VAL A 129 -8.42 -4.10 -4.01
CA VAL A 129 -9.54 -3.48 -3.29
C VAL A 129 -9.76 -2.04 -3.76
N THR A 130 -8.77 -1.17 -3.56
CA THR A 130 -8.85 0.24 -3.97
C THR A 130 -7.47 0.89 -3.93
N GLN A 131 -7.21 1.82 -4.81
CA GLN A 131 -6.16 2.80 -4.59
C GLN A 131 -6.58 3.73 -3.44
N ILE A 132 -5.63 4.23 -2.67
CA ILE A 132 -5.90 5.06 -1.49
C ILE A 132 -5.43 6.49 -1.73
N VAL A 133 -4.13 6.64 -1.91
CA VAL A 133 -3.47 7.94 -2.09
C VAL A 133 -2.33 7.85 -3.10
N THR A 134 -1.99 8.99 -3.68
CA THR A 134 -0.76 9.21 -4.40
C THR A 134 0.05 10.31 -3.72
N SER A 135 1.36 10.34 -3.93
CA SER A 135 2.23 11.43 -3.46
C SER A 135 3.40 11.61 -4.42
N PRO A 136 3.75 12.83 -4.79
CA PRO A 136 5.06 13.09 -5.38
C PRO A 136 6.15 12.79 -4.36
N ASN A 137 7.34 12.48 -4.87
CA ASN A 137 8.54 12.54 -4.06
C ASN A 137 9.15 13.93 -4.19
N VAL A 138 10.02 14.26 -3.27
CA VAL A 138 10.82 15.47 -3.28
C VAL A 138 12.30 15.11 -3.10
N ILE A 139 13.15 15.76 -3.85
CA ILE A 139 14.59 15.66 -3.73
C ILE A 139 15.01 16.73 -2.73
N VAL A 140 15.49 16.33 -1.58
CA VAL A 140 15.99 17.22 -0.53
C VAL A 140 17.48 17.00 -0.31
N VAL A 141 18.18 18.04 0.13
CA VAL A 141 19.60 17.97 0.50
C VAL A 141 19.81 18.51 1.90
N HIS A 142 20.90 18.04 2.56
CA HIS A 142 21.39 18.68 3.76
C HIS A 142 21.88 20.11 3.46
N PRO A 143 21.67 21.12 4.31
CA PRO A 143 22.07 22.50 4.06
C PRO A 143 23.57 22.70 3.78
N SER A 144 24.44 21.79 4.24
CA SER A 144 25.88 21.82 3.95
C SER A 144 26.26 21.49 2.49
N VAL A 145 25.32 20.91 1.72
CA VAL A 145 25.55 20.67 0.29
C VAL A 145 25.55 22.01 -0.44
N PRO A 146 26.62 22.36 -1.19
CA PRO A 146 26.76 23.65 -1.84
C PRO A 146 25.95 23.73 -3.14
N ALA A 147 24.63 23.46 -3.02
CA ALA A 147 23.63 23.58 -4.09
C ALA A 147 22.35 24.18 -3.50
N LYS A 148 21.91 25.31 -4.00
CA LYS A 148 20.69 26.02 -3.61
C LYS A 148 19.52 25.70 -4.53
N THR A 149 19.81 25.26 -5.74
CA THR A 149 18.84 24.93 -6.77
C THR A 149 19.08 23.50 -7.29
N PHE A 150 18.08 22.93 -7.95
CA PHE A 150 18.24 21.62 -8.56
C PHE A 150 19.28 21.62 -9.69
N ALA A 151 19.35 22.72 -10.47
CA ALA A 151 20.36 22.88 -11.51
C ALA A 151 21.78 22.88 -10.93
N GLU A 152 22.03 23.59 -9.83
CA GLU A 152 23.31 23.58 -9.13
C GLU A 152 23.65 22.19 -8.57
N PHE A 153 22.66 21.46 -8.06
CA PHE A 153 22.84 20.07 -7.60
C PHE A 153 23.26 19.14 -8.75
N LEU A 154 22.62 19.23 -9.91
CA LEU A 154 23.01 18.47 -11.09
C LEU A 154 24.42 18.83 -11.57
N ALA A 155 24.77 20.14 -11.57
CA ALA A 155 26.11 20.58 -11.90
C ALA A 155 27.16 20.03 -10.94
N LEU A 156 26.89 20.07 -9.63
CA LEU A 156 27.75 19.49 -8.61
C LEU A 156 27.95 17.97 -8.81
N ALA A 157 26.85 17.24 -9.09
CA ALA A 157 26.92 15.81 -9.36
C ALA A 157 27.76 15.45 -10.59
N ARG A 158 27.70 16.27 -11.64
CA ARG A 158 28.53 16.10 -12.86
C ARG A 158 30.02 16.36 -12.60
N THR A 159 30.37 17.34 -11.76
CA THR A 159 31.77 17.65 -11.42
C THR A 159 32.38 16.68 -10.40
N ARG A 160 31.58 15.90 -9.73
CA ARG A 160 31.99 14.95 -8.66
C ARG A 160 31.30 13.59 -8.82
N PRO A 161 31.57 12.85 -9.91
CA PRO A 161 30.92 11.55 -10.15
C PRO A 161 31.14 10.59 -8.97
N GLY A 162 30.08 9.93 -8.52
CA GLY A 162 30.10 8.96 -7.42
C GLY A 162 30.27 9.55 -6.00
N MET A 163 30.60 10.84 -5.88
CA MET A 163 30.86 11.47 -4.57
C MET A 163 29.59 11.88 -3.82
N LEU A 164 28.52 12.22 -4.53
CA LEU A 164 27.24 12.51 -3.90
C LEU A 164 26.51 11.22 -3.58
N THR A 165 26.01 11.14 -2.36
CA THR A 165 25.19 10.03 -1.92
C THR A 165 23.73 10.44 -1.80
N TYR A 166 22.82 9.54 -2.08
CA TYR A 166 21.41 9.77 -1.80
C TYR A 166 20.78 8.62 -1.02
N SER A 167 20.02 8.96 0.01
CA SER A 167 19.21 7.99 0.75
C SER A 167 17.83 7.85 0.10
N ALA A 168 17.32 6.65 0.13
CA ALA A 168 15.95 6.33 -0.20
C ALA A 168 15.50 5.04 0.51
N VAL A 169 14.23 4.71 0.40
CA VAL A 169 13.71 3.42 0.83
C VAL A 169 14.40 2.30 0.04
N GLY A 170 14.52 1.12 0.62
CA GLY A 170 15.28 -0.01 0.11
C GLY A 170 15.06 -0.38 -1.37
N PRO A 171 15.90 -1.26 -1.93
CA PRO A 171 15.85 -1.62 -3.34
C PRO A 171 14.45 -2.02 -3.81
N GLY A 172 13.98 -1.46 -4.93
CA GLY A 172 12.63 -1.70 -5.44
C GLY A 172 11.56 -0.77 -4.88
N ALA A 173 11.91 0.19 -4.02
CA ALA A 173 10.98 1.27 -3.67
C ALA A 173 10.93 2.35 -4.77
N THR A 174 9.83 3.12 -4.81
CA THR A 174 9.65 4.20 -5.79
C THR A 174 10.78 5.22 -5.73
N GLN A 175 11.24 5.58 -4.54
CA GLN A 175 12.30 6.56 -4.31
C GLN A 175 13.66 6.09 -4.86
N HIS A 176 13.97 4.79 -4.72
CA HIS A 176 15.16 4.21 -5.35
C HIS A 176 15.07 4.30 -6.87
N VAL A 177 13.95 3.83 -7.45
CA VAL A 177 13.74 3.88 -8.90
C VAL A 177 13.74 5.32 -9.42
N ALA A 178 13.15 6.28 -8.67
CA ALA A 178 13.20 7.69 -8.99
C ALA A 178 14.65 8.22 -9.07
N GLY A 179 15.51 7.80 -8.15
CA GLY A 179 16.93 8.13 -8.15
C GLY A 179 17.66 7.55 -9.37
N GLU A 180 17.42 6.30 -9.69
CA GLU A 180 18.06 5.66 -10.85
C GLU A 180 17.58 6.25 -12.19
N ILE A 181 16.28 6.57 -12.33
CA ILE A 181 15.77 7.33 -13.49
C ILE A 181 16.46 8.69 -13.56
N LEU A 182 16.60 9.40 -12.43
CA LEU A 182 17.29 10.69 -12.39
C LEU A 182 18.73 10.59 -12.83
N LYS A 183 19.48 9.62 -12.32
CA LYS A 183 20.88 9.37 -12.70
C LYS A 183 21.00 9.17 -14.21
N SER A 184 20.15 8.31 -14.77
CA SER A 184 20.13 8.01 -16.20
C SER A 184 19.75 9.24 -17.03
N ALA A 185 18.66 9.92 -16.72
CA ALA A 185 18.14 11.07 -17.47
C ALA A 185 19.07 12.28 -17.42
N ALA A 186 19.68 12.58 -16.27
CA ALA A 186 20.58 13.70 -16.08
C ALA A 186 22.05 13.37 -16.44
N LYS A 187 22.36 12.11 -16.74
CA LYS A 187 23.73 11.60 -16.98
C LYS A 187 24.67 11.97 -15.83
N ILE A 188 24.25 11.68 -14.59
CA ILE A 188 25.02 11.91 -13.36
C ILE A 188 25.28 10.59 -12.65
N ASP A 189 26.33 10.57 -11.84
CA ASP A 189 26.63 9.44 -10.98
C ASP A 189 26.48 9.84 -9.50
N MET A 190 25.65 9.11 -8.77
CA MET A 190 25.42 9.26 -7.34
C MET A 190 25.33 7.88 -6.70
N THR A 191 25.89 7.73 -5.51
CA THR A 191 25.84 6.48 -4.75
C THR A 191 24.51 6.36 -3.99
N TYR A 192 23.77 5.32 -4.29
CA TYR A 192 22.53 4.98 -3.55
C TYR A 192 22.86 4.37 -2.19
N VAL A 193 22.20 4.85 -1.13
CA VAL A 193 22.29 4.33 0.25
C VAL A 193 20.89 3.87 0.68
N PRO A 194 20.65 2.55 0.76
CA PRO A 194 19.34 2.00 1.10
C PRO A 194 19.03 2.10 2.59
N PHE A 195 17.77 2.40 2.92
CA PHE A 195 17.22 2.37 4.28
C PHE A 195 15.94 1.53 4.34
N ALA A 196 15.60 1.04 5.54
CA ALA A 196 14.43 0.17 5.73
C ALA A 196 13.08 0.89 5.52
N GLY A 197 13.06 2.22 5.40
CA GLY A 197 11.86 3.04 5.17
C GLY A 197 12.19 4.51 5.03
N GLY A 198 11.15 5.35 4.79
CA GLY A 198 11.32 6.79 4.59
C GLY A 198 11.88 7.50 5.81
N ALA A 199 11.31 7.27 7.00
CA ALA A 199 11.76 7.92 8.23
C ALA A 199 13.26 7.74 8.50
N PRO A 200 13.86 6.53 8.50
CA PRO A 200 15.30 6.38 8.67
C PRO A 200 16.12 6.98 7.52
N ALA A 201 15.62 6.99 6.27
CA ALA A 201 16.30 7.65 5.16
C ALA A 201 16.38 9.18 5.34
N VAL A 202 15.29 9.79 5.85
CA VAL A 202 15.24 11.23 6.18
C VAL A 202 16.17 11.57 7.36
N LEU A 203 16.23 10.73 8.39
CA LEU A 203 17.16 10.92 9.51
C LEU A 203 18.62 10.94 9.05
N ALA A 204 18.97 10.10 8.07
CA ALA A 204 20.34 10.07 7.54
C ALA A 204 20.73 11.38 6.82
N VAL A 205 19.83 11.99 6.04
CA VAL A 205 20.13 13.29 5.41
C VAL A 205 20.09 14.44 6.41
N LEU A 206 19.21 14.39 7.42
CA LEU A 206 19.19 15.37 8.52
C LEU A 206 20.49 15.37 9.34
N GLY A 207 21.09 14.21 9.54
CA GLY A 207 22.38 14.04 10.21
C GLY A 207 23.59 14.38 9.32
N GLY A 208 23.38 14.71 8.03
CA GLY A 208 24.47 14.97 7.09
C GLY A 208 25.27 13.71 6.71
N HIS A 209 24.75 12.50 7.03
CA HIS A 209 25.42 11.23 6.69
C HIS A 209 25.33 10.90 5.19
N VAL A 210 24.36 11.49 4.51
CA VAL A 210 24.19 11.43 3.05
C VAL A 210 23.94 12.83 2.50
N SER A 211 24.29 13.05 1.23
CA SER A 211 24.19 14.38 0.61
C SER A 211 22.73 14.77 0.32
N ALA A 212 21.94 13.82 -0.14
CA ALA A 212 20.57 14.02 -0.55
C ALA A 212 19.66 12.89 -0.04
N CYS A 213 18.35 13.15 -0.10
CA CYS A 213 17.31 12.13 0.11
C CYS A 213 16.21 12.31 -0.94
N ILE A 214 15.70 11.20 -1.46
CA ILE A 214 14.44 11.17 -2.23
C ILE A 214 13.40 10.59 -1.31
N ALA A 215 12.43 11.41 -0.91
CA ALA A 215 11.42 11.07 0.10
C ALA A 215 10.03 11.53 -0.34
N ASN A 216 8.99 11.00 0.30
CA ASN A 216 7.65 11.56 0.15
C ASN A 216 7.58 12.93 0.85
N ILE A 217 6.77 13.84 0.32
CA ILE A 217 6.62 15.20 0.87
C ILE A 217 6.27 15.16 2.35
N GLN A 218 5.34 14.27 2.75
CA GLN A 218 4.91 14.10 4.14
C GLN A 218 6.07 13.86 5.11
N GLU A 219 7.11 13.17 4.67
CA GLU A 219 8.23 12.77 5.52
C GLU A 219 9.24 13.91 5.76
N VAL A 220 9.22 14.96 4.92
CA VAL A 220 10.24 16.03 4.96
C VAL A 220 9.69 17.44 5.09
N SER A 221 8.39 17.69 4.88
CA SER A 221 7.79 19.03 4.84
C SER A 221 8.15 19.87 6.07
N ALA A 222 7.95 19.33 7.28
CA ALA A 222 8.28 20.01 8.52
C ALA A 222 9.78 20.35 8.65
N HIS A 223 10.67 19.51 8.11
CA HIS A 223 12.12 19.74 8.14
C HIS A 223 12.54 20.79 7.12
N VAL A 224 11.85 20.87 5.97
CA VAL A 224 12.07 21.89 4.96
C VAL A 224 11.57 23.25 5.47
N GLU A 225 10.38 23.30 6.06
CA GLU A 225 9.82 24.51 6.69
C GLU A 225 10.72 25.04 7.82
N ALA A 226 11.27 24.15 8.63
CA ALA A 226 12.23 24.49 9.68
C ALA A 226 13.64 24.85 9.18
N GLY A 227 13.90 24.82 7.87
CA GLY A 227 15.22 25.08 7.26
C GLY A 227 16.29 24.02 7.55
N LYS A 228 15.91 22.87 8.13
CA LYS A 228 16.83 21.76 8.41
C LYS A 228 17.18 20.93 7.18
N LEU A 229 16.33 21.00 6.17
CA LEU A 229 16.57 20.43 4.83
C LEU A 229 16.24 21.49 3.77
N ARG A 230 16.86 21.36 2.61
CA ARG A 230 16.54 22.19 1.44
C ARG A 230 15.89 21.31 0.38
N ALA A 231 14.64 21.63 0.00
CA ALA A 231 13.96 21.01 -1.11
C ALA A 231 14.47 21.61 -2.43
N LEU A 232 14.85 20.76 -3.37
CA LEU A 232 15.41 21.18 -4.65
C LEU A 232 14.43 20.99 -5.82
N ALA A 233 13.69 19.88 -5.86
CA ALA A 233 12.70 19.62 -6.88
C ALA A 233 11.70 18.55 -6.43
N VAL A 234 10.45 18.65 -6.89
CA VAL A 234 9.43 17.61 -6.76
C VAL A 234 9.39 16.73 -8.02
N THR A 235 8.98 15.47 -7.85
CA THR A 235 9.01 14.46 -8.93
C THR A 235 7.74 14.39 -9.75
N SER A 236 6.72 15.20 -9.42
CA SER A 236 5.47 15.33 -10.17
C SER A 236 5.67 16.12 -11.47
N ARG A 237 4.71 16.01 -12.41
CA ARG A 237 4.68 16.83 -13.63
C ARG A 237 4.42 18.29 -13.34
N GLU A 238 3.62 18.58 -12.32
CA GLU A 238 3.24 19.90 -11.88
C GLU A 238 3.77 20.13 -10.47
N ARG A 239 3.95 21.42 -10.08
CA ARG A 239 4.35 21.79 -8.73
C ARG A 239 3.32 21.32 -7.71
N ASP A 240 3.84 20.86 -6.59
CA ASP A 240 2.99 20.36 -5.53
C ASP A 240 2.40 21.51 -4.69
N PRO A 241 1.07 21.52 -4.42
CA PRO A 241 0.45 22.55 -3.59
C PRO A 241 1.00 22.65 -2.16
N ALA A 242 1.53 21.54 -1.60
CA ALA A 242 2.18 21.56 -0.29
C ALA A 242 3.61 22.12 -0.34
N MET A 243 4.21 22.25 -1.56
CA MET A 243 5.56 22.78 -1.79
C MET A 243 5.60 23.73 -2.98
N LYS A 244 4.70 24.71 -3.05
CA LYS A 244 4.47 25.61 -4.21
C LYS A 244 5.72 26.30 -4.76
N ASN A 245 6.69 26.60 -3.90
CA ASN A 245 7.94 27.28 -4.27
C ASN A 245 9.02 26.32 -4.76
N VAL A 246 8.79 24.99 -4.70
CA VAL A 246 9.74 23.99 -5.16
C VAL A 246 9.41 23.65 -6.60
N PRO A 247 10.35 23.81 -7.56
CA PRO A 247 10.10 23.47 -8.96
C PRO A 247 9.97 21.97 -9.14
N THR A 248 9.44 21.55 -10.29
CA THR A 248 9.49 20.12 -10.67
C THR A 248 10.85 19.77 -11.27
N VAL A 249 11.20 18.49 -11.26
CA VAL A 249 12.36 17.99 -12.01
C VAL A 249 12.19 18.27 -13.50
N ALA A 250 10.96 18.19 -14.03
CA ALA A 250 10.62 18.48 -15.41
C ALA A 250 10.89 19.95 -15.78
N GLU A 251 10.43 20.91 -14.94
CA GLU A 251 10.72 22.35 -15.12
C GLU A 251 12.21 22.66 -15.03
N SER A 252 12.97 21.82 -14.35
CA SER A 252 14.40 22.04 -14.08
C SER A 252 15.32 21.38 -15.12
N GLY A 253 14.81 21.03 -16.31
CA GLY A 253 15.58 20.58 -17.45
C GLY A 253 15.47 19.10 -17.83
N LEU A 254 14.57 18.36 -17.21
CA LEU A 254 14.29 16.94 -17.52
C LEU A 254 12.78 16.75 -17.81
N PRO A 255 12.26 17.22 -18.96
CA PRO A 255 10.82 17.36 -19.23
C PRO A 255 10.03 16.06 -19.17
N ASP A 256 10.68 14.92 -19.44
CA ASP A 256 10.02 13.60 -19.43
C ASP A 256 10.05 12.92 -18.04
N TYR A 257 10.66 13.56 -17.05
CA TYR A 257 10.75 13.01 -15.71
C TYR A 257 9.44 13.21 -14.96
N ALA A 258 8.80 12.09 -14.60
CA ALA A 258 7.65 12.08 -13.69
C ALA A 258 7.59 10.77 -12.93
N VAL A 259 7.66 10.84 -11.61
CA VAL A 259 7.55 9.69 -10.72
C VAL A 259 6.63 10.02 -9.54
N LEU A 260 5.61 9.23 -9.35
CA LEU A 260 4.70 9.32 -8.20
C LEU A 260 4.76 8.04 -7.40
N THR A 261 4.74 8.15 -6.08
CA THR A 261 4.40 7.03 -5.21
C THR A 261 2.89 6.91 -5.11
N TRP A 262 2.38 5.71 -5.17
CA TRP A 262 0.98 5.41 -4.91
C TRP A 262 0.85 4.26 -3.90
N TRP A 263 -0.26 4.26 -3.19
CA TRP A 263 -0.61 3.18 -2.26
C TRP A 263 -2.05 2.76 -2.48
N GLY A 264 -2.32 1.49 -2.19
CA GLY A 264 -3.64 0.91 -2.23
C GLY A 264 -3.80 -0.25 -1.27
N PHE A 265 -5.02 -0.72 -1.14
CA PHE A 265 -5.36 -1.91 -0.39
C PHE A 265 -5.53 -3.10 -1.33
N VAL A 266 -4.97 -4.23 -0.93
CA VAL A 266 -5.25 -5.55 -1.50
C VAL A 266 -5.53 -6.54 -0.37
N VAL A 267 -6.20 -7.63 -0.69
CA VAL A 267 -6.51 -8.73 0.22
C VAL A 267 -6.04 -10.05 -0.40
N PRO A 268 -5.97 -11.16 0.33
CA PRO A 268 -5.68 -12.48 -0.25
C PRO A 268 -6.66 -12.83 -1.39
N ALA A 269 -6.17 -13.45 -2.45
CA ALA A 269 -7.00 -13.95 -3.53
C ALA A 269 -8.07 -14.93 -3.00
N GLY A 270 -9.27 -14.89 -3.58
CA GLY A 270 -10.40 -15.69 -3.11
C GLY A 270 -11.20 -15.04 -1.96
N THR A 271 -10.83 -13.85 -1.50
CA THR A 271 -11.67 -13.08 -0.55
C THR A 271 -13.04 -12.83 -1.16
N PRO A 272 -14.15 -13.05 -0.40
CA PRO A 272 -15.50 -12.83 -0.90
C PRO A 272 -15.70 -11.43 -1.49
N THR A 273 -16.34 -11.37 -2.65
CA THR A 273 -16.58 -10.12 -3.39
C THR A 273 -17.29 -9.06 -2.54
N ASP A 274 -18.23 -9.46 -1.71
CA ASP A 274 -18.97 -8.54 -0.81
C ASP A 274 -18.03 -7.90 0.22
N ALA A 275 -17.06 -8.64 0.76
CA ALA A 275 -16.05 -8.10 1.67
C ALA A 275 -15.12 -7.12 0.93
N VAL A 276 -14.66 -7.47 -0.27
CA VAL A 276 -13.84 -6.58 -1.13
C VAL A 276 -14.58 -5.29 -1.42
N ASN A 277 -15.84 -5.37 -1.87
CA ASN A 277 -16.65 -4.21 -2.21
C ASN A 277 -16.95 -3.33 -0.99
N LYS A 278 -17.20 -3.95 0.18
CA LYS A 278 -17.43 -3.21 1.42
C LYS A 278 -16.15 -2.47 1.85
N ILE A 279 -15.01 -3.13 1.87
CA ILE A 279 -13.73 -2.47 2.21
C ILE A 279 -13.46 -1.32 1.25
N SER A 280 -13.62 -1.54 -0.07
CA SER A 280 -13.42 -0.52 -1.10
C SER A 280 -14.36 0.67 -0.92
N GLY A 281 -15.67 0.42 -0.78
CA GLY A 281 -16.68 1.47 -0.64
C GLY A 281 -16.53 2.29 0.64
N ASP A 282 -16.26 1.64 1.77
CA ASP A 282 -16.08 2.33 3.05
C ASP A 282 -14.75 3.12 3.07
N THR A 283 -13.66 2.57 2.50
CA THR A 283 -12.41 3.31 2.34
C THR A 283 -12.61 4.55 1.46
N ALA A 284 -13.31 4.43 0.33
CA ALA A 284 -13.61 5.56 -0.53
C ALA A 284 -14.47 6.62 0.17
N ARG A 285 -15.41 6.20 1.03
CA ARG A 285 -16.21 7.12 1.87
C ARG A 285 -15.33 7.88 2.86
N VAL A 286 -14.42 7.17 3.55
CA VAL A 286 -13.47 7.79 4.49
C VAL A 286 -12.60 8.82 3.79
N LEU A 287 -12.05 8.50 2.61
CA LEU A 287 -11.19 9.41 1.85
C LEU A 287 -11.92 10.67 1.36
N LYS A 288 -13.26 10.62 1.24
CA LYS A 288 -14.10 11.77 0.86
C LYS A 288 -14.52 12.65 2.04
N LEU A 289 -14.23 12.25 3.29
CA LEU A 289 -14.51 13.09 4.46
C LEU A 289 -13.64 14.36 4.39
N PRO A 290 -14.21 15.57 4.53
CA PRO A 290 -13.48 16.83 4.37
C PRO A 290 -12.24 16.91 5.28
N GLU A 291 -12.36 16.50 6.54
CA GLU A 291 -11.28 16.50 7.50
C GLU A 291 -10.15 15.55 7.15
N ILE A 292 -10.48 14.38 6.56
CA ILE A 292 -9.49 13.39 6.08
C ILE A 292 -8.80 13.92 4.83
N GLY A 293 -9.57 14.39 3.86
CA GLY A 293 -9.04 14.98 2.64
C GLY A 293 -8.10 16.16 2.92
N ALA A 294 -8.53 17.12 3.75
CA ALA A 294 -7.72 18.27 4.12
C ALA A 294 -6.41 17.85 4.82
N LYS A 295 -6.50 16.88 5.75
CA LYS A 295 -5.32 16.38 6.47
C LYS A 295 -4.33 15.67 5.55
N LEU A 296 -4.82 14.86 4.61
CA LEU A 296 -3.97 14.21 3.60
C LEU A 296 -3.30 15.25 2.69
N LEU A 297 -4.09 16.17 2.13
CA LEU A 297 -3.58 17.21 1.22
C LEU A 297 -2.52 18.09 1.87
N SER A 298 -2.69 18.47 3.16
CA SER A 298 -1.68 19.25 3.90
C SER A 298 -0.34 18.51 4.05
N GLN A 299 -0.32 17.21 3.80
CA GLN A 299 0.87 16.35 3.89
C GLN A 299 1.39 15.94 2.50
N GLY A 300 0.88 16.52 1.41
CA GLY A 300 1.23 16.09 0.05
C GLY A 300 0.79 14.66 -0.30
N LEU A 301 -0.27 14.20 0.36
CA LEU A 301 -0.93 12.92 0.09
C LEU A 301 -2.27 13.21 -0.61
N TYR A 302 -2.43 12.76 -1.82
CA TYR A 302 -3.60 13.05 -2.65
C TYR A 302 -4.56 11.86 -2.65
N PRO A 303 -5.78 11.99 -2.09
CA PRO A 303 -6.77 10.93 -2.14
C PRO A 303 -7.04 10.49 -3.58
N ALA A 304 -6.97 9.19 -3.84
CA ALA A 304 -7.15 8.60 -5.16
C ALA A 304 -8.01 7.31 -5.09
N PRO A 305 -9.21 7.35 -4.46
CA PRO A 305 -10.03 6.16 -4.36
C PRO A 305 -10.45 5.66 -5.74
N SER A 306 -10.38 4.35 -5.91
CA SER A 306 -10.77 3.68 -7.15
C SER A 306 -11.68 2.48 -6.86
N THR A 307 -12.36 1.97 -7.88
CA THR A 307 -13.00 0.67 -7.80
C THR A 307 -11.94 -0.45 -7.83
N PRO A 308 -12.27 -1.68 -7.36
CA PRO A 308 -11.37 -2.82 -7.46
C PRO A 308 -10.87 -3.07 -8.90
N ALA A 309 -11.76 -2.96 -9.88
CA ALA A 309 -11.41 -3.16 -11.30
C ALA A 309 -10.46 -2.07 -11.84
N GLN A 310 -10.68 -0.82 -11.46
CA GLN A 310 -9.78 0.29 -11.83
C GLN A 310 -8.40 0.11 -11.20
N PHE A 311 -8.36 -0.34 -9.93
CA PHE A 311 -7.10 -0.58 -9.25
C PHE A 311 -6.34 -1.78 -9.83
N ASP A 312 -7.03 -2.86 -10.22
CA ASP A 312 -6.42 -3.98 -10.95
C ASP A 312 -5.77 -3.53 -12.27
N ALA A 313 -6.49 -2.73 -13.05
CA ALA A 313 -5.95 -2.16 -14.29
C ALA A 313 -4.72 -1.27 -14.04
N HIS A 314 -4.75 -0.46 -12.98
CA HIS A 314 -3.62 0.37 -12.57
C HIS A 314 -2.39 -0.49 -12.19
N ILE A 315 -2.57 -1.53 -11.35
CA ILE A 315 -1.49 -2.45 -10.95
C ILE A 315 -0.84 -3.09 -12.19
N LYS A 316 -1.64 -3.59 -13.13
CA LYS A 316 -1.16 -4.21 -14.37
C LYS A 316 -0.36 -3.23 -15.23
N SER A 317 -0.87 -2.01 -15.40
CA SER A 317 -0.20 -0.93 -16.13
C SER A 317 1.15 -0.56 -15.50
N GLU A 318 1.18 -0.37 -14.17
CA GLU A 318 2.40 -0.03 -13.44
C GLU A 318 3.41 -1.18 -13.47
N THR A 319 2.95 -2.44 -13.39
CA THR A 319 3.84 -3.61 -13.53
C THR A 319 4.54 -3.61 -14.88
N ALA A 320 3.81 -3.40 -15.96
CA ALA A 320 4.38 -3.33 -17.31
C ALA A 320 5.34 -2.13 -17.47
N ARG A 321 4.96 -0.96 -16.93
CA ARG A 321 5.78 0.26 -16.94
C ARG A 321 7.10 0.05 -16.21
N TYR A 322 7.06 -0.48 -14.98
CA TYR A 322 8.28 -0.68 -14.20
C TYR A 322 9.15 -1.81 -14.74
N ALA A 323 8.59 -2.84 -15.37
CA ALA A 323 9.37 -3.86 -16.06
C ALA A 323 10.26 -3.25 -17.16
N LYS A 324 9.70 -2.32 -17.94
CA LYS A 324 10.47 -1.56 -18.94
C LYS A 324 11.56 -0.69 -18.31
N ILE A 325 11.20 0.10 -17.28
CA ILE A 325 12.12 1.01 -16.59
C ILE A 325 13.29 0.24 -15.95
N VAL A 326 13.00 -0.83 -15.20
CA VAL A 326 14.02 -1.68 -14.55
C VAL A 326 15.02 -2.22 -15.56
N LYS A 327 14.52 -2.68 -16.72
CA LYS A 327 15.36 -3.20 -17.80
C LYS A 327 16.21 -2.12 -18.45
N GLU A 328 15.62 -0.97 -18.80
CA GLU A 328 16.30 0.13 -19.52
C GLU A 328 17.32 0.85 -18.64
N ALA A 329 17.02 1.05 -17.35
CA ALA A 329 17.93 1.69 -16.41
C ALA A 329 18.93 0.71 -15.77
N GLY A 330 18.85 -0.59 -16.06
CA GLY A 330 19.74 -1.60 -15.50
C GLY A 330 19.64 -1.74 -13.98
N ILE A 331 18.46 -1.45 -13.39
CA ILE A 331 18.25 -1.44 -11.94
C ILE A 331 18.34 -2.86 -11.40
N LYS A 332 19.11 -3.05 -10.33
CA LYS A 332 19.30 -4.34 -9.65
C LYS A 332 18.74 -4.32 -8.23
N ALA A 333 18.44 -5.52 -7.70
CA ALA A 333 17.90 -5.67 -6.35
C ALA A 333 18.98 -5.60 -5.25
N ASP A 334 20.22 -5.62 -5.62
CA ASP A 334 21.38 -5.82 -4.72
C ASP A 334 22.12 -4.51 -4.46
#